data_f175348fe9de5125a9762e1f0e40b61d
#
_entry.id   f175348fe9de5125a9762e1f0e40b61d
#
_cell.length_a   1.000
_cell.length_b   1.000
_cell.length_c   1.000
_cell.angle_alpha   90.00
_cell.angle_beta   90.00
_cell.angle_gamma   90.00
#
_symmetry.space_group_name_H-M   'P 1'
#
loop_
_entity.id
_entity.type
_entity.pdbx_description
1 polymer ?
#
loop_
_entity_poly.entity_id
_entity_poly.type
_entity_poly.pdbx_seq_one_letter_code
_entity_poly.pdbx_strand_id
1 'polypeptide(L)'
;MNIAIIGSGIAGLGAADALANAHDVTMFEAAPRAGGHVYTVDTDDGPVDMGFIVHNREHYPLFCALLRRLGIASRPTTMAFSVADGSREWGSGSLSAMFADRRNLASARHWRFLVRVVRFLAQARRDLAIEHAHSPDSLLARTSLAEYLDARRVPQEVRDHFVIPLAAALWSLAPDLCGAFPAVTYFAFLDQHGMLAPNQPLAWHTIAGGSRRYVDALLADLAKRRFALELATPVRSIRRTNGISIATDAGARRFDRVIVATHADTALALLADPTPAEHAALGAFRYSRNRTVLHTDRAFLPRHAAAHAAWNYVADPDTARVAVTYSMTKLQGLPDRPYLVTLNPRREPRGILHEVEFAHPQFDRAALAARDQLTDTHGTYYAGTHFGFGFHEDGLRSGTAAAHQLIADLAVERSA
;
A
#
# COMPACT_ATOMS: atom_id res chain seq x y z
N MET A 1 31.27 -6.64 6.15
CA MET A 1 31.20 -6.01 4.82
C MET A 1 30.47 -4.69 4.94
N ASN A 2 30.77 -3.75 4.05
CA ASN A 2 30.09 -2.47 3.96
C ASN A 2 28.92 -2.58 2.98
N ILE A 3 27.70 -2.43 3.45
CA ILE A 3 26.47 -2.57 2.66
C ILE A 3 25.73 -1.22 2.63
N ALA A 4 25.37 -0.77 1.43
CA ALA A 4 24.51 0.37 1.26
C ALA A 4 23.04 -0.07 1.16
N ILE A 5 22.12 0.69 1.79
CA ILE A 5 20.67 0.57 1.58
C ILE A 5 20.16 1.93 1.11
N ILE A 6 19.43 1.94 -0.01
CA ILE A 6 18.88 3.16 -0.59
C ILE A 6 17.38 3.22 -0.35
N GLY A 7 16.96 4.15 0.48
CA GLY A 7 15.58 4.34 0.91
C GLY A 7 15.29 3.77 2.30
N SER A 8 14.66 4.58 3.15
CA SER A 8 14.31 4.26 4.55
C SER A 8 12.85 3.92 4.75
N GLY A 9 12.14 3.50 3.68
CA GLY A 9 10.81 2.91 3.79
C GLY A 9 10.87 1.56 4.51
N ILE A 10 9.71 0.93 4.74
CA ILE A 10 9.62 -0.35 5.47
C ILE A 10 10.48 -1.46 4.83
N ALA A 11 10.67 -1.44 3.50
CA ALA A 11 11.53 -2.40 2.81
C ALA A 11 13.01 -2.20 3.19
N GLY A 12 13.51 -0.97 3.12
CA GLY A 12 14.88 -0.65 3.54
C GLY A 12 15.11 -0.89 5.03
N LEU A 13 14.17 -0.51 5.89
CA LEU A 13 14.22 -0.75 7.33
C LEU A 13 14.24 -2.26 7.65
N GLY A 14 13.43 -3.08 6.94
CA GLY A 14 13.44 -4.53 7.09
C GLY A 14 14.76 -5.16 6.66
N ALA A 15 15.36 -4.66 5.58
CA ALA A 15 16.68 -5.10 5.14
C ALA A 15 17.78 -4.73 6.16
N ALA A 16 17.76 -3.50 6.68
CA ALA A 16 18.70 -3.07 7.72
C ALA A 16 18.59 -3.90 9.00
N ASP A 17 17.35 -4.20 9.42
CA ASP A 17 17.08 -5.02 10.59
C ASP A 17 17.71 -6.43 10.50
N ALA A 18 17.67 -7.03 9.31
CA ALA A 18 18.26 -8.33 9.04
C ALA A 18 19.81 -8.30 8.97
N LEU A 19 20.41 -7.20 8.52
CA LEU A 19 21.85 -7.13 8.20
C LEU A 19 22.71 -6.52 9.30
N ALA A 20 22.20 -5.55 10.05
CA ALA A 20 23.01 -4.67 10.91
C ALA A 20 23.69 -5.35 12.11
N ASN A 21 23.36 -6.59 12.42
CA ASN A 21 24.06 -7.36 13.45
C ASN A 21 25.43 -7.90 12.97
N ALA A 22 25.54 -8.20 11.66
CA ALA A 22 26.71 -8.87 11.10
C ALA A 22 27.53 -8.00 10.14
N HIS A 23 26.91 -6.95 9.58
CA HIS A 23 27.49 -6.12 8.52
C HIS A 23 27.44 -4.63 8.89
N ASP A 24 28.37 -3.84 8.34
CA ASP A 24 28.33 -2.37 8.45
C ASP A 24 27.33 -1.85 7.41
N VAL A 25 26.20 -1.37 7.90
CA VAL A 25 25.10 -0.90 7.05
C VAL A 25 25.04 0.62 7.05
N THR A 26 25.09 1.23 5.88
CA THR A 26 24.78 2.64 5.69
C THR A 26 23.49 2.79 4.90
N MET A 27 22.49 3.42 5.51
CA MET A 27 21.21 3.71 4.86
C MET A 27 21.14 5.15 4.42
N PHE A 28 20.82 5.38 3.14
CA PHE A 28 20.64 6.72 2.55
C PHE A 28 19.15 7.00 2.36
N GLU A 29 18.71 8.16 2.81
CA GLU A 29 17.34 8.66 2.64
C GLU A 29 17.37 10.08 2.07
N ALA A 30 16.64 10.27 0.98
CA ALA A 30 16.57 11.58 0.31
C ALA A 30 15.78 12.63 1.13
N ALA A 31 14.77 12.16 1.87
CA ALA A 31 13.95 13.03 2.72
C ALA A 31 14.67 13.38 4.04
N PRO A 32 14.28 14.49 4.70
CA PRO A 32 14.79 14.84 6.03
C PRO A 32 14.23 13.97 7.16
N ARG A 33 13.45 12.94 6.84
CA ARG A 33 12.85 11.99 7.77
C ARG A 33 12.92 10.57 7.22
N ALA A 34 13.02 9.58 8.08
CA ALA A 34 12.88 8.17 7.73
C ALA A 34 11.42 7.71 7.70
N GLY A 35 11.17 6.51 7.13
CA GLY A 35 9.90 5.80 7.17
C GLY A 35 9.13 5.75 5.85
N GLY A 36 9.54 6.50 4.83
CA GLY A 36 8.87 6.51 3.52
C GLY A 36 7.38 6.86 3.66
N HIS A 37 6.47 5.92 3.31
CA HIS A 37 5.01 6.09 3.42
C HIS A 37 4.47 6.04 4.86
N VAL A 38 5.28 5.79 5.87
CA VAL A 38 4.92 6.06 7.26
C VAL A 38 5.05 7.55 7.49
N TYR A 39 3.93 8.22 7.56
CA TYR A 39 3.86 9.67 7.69
C TYR A 39 2.82 10.07 8.74
N THR A 40 3.29 10.47 9.90
CA THR A 40 2.45 10.87 11.04
C THR A 40 2.60 12.37 11.28
N VAL A 41 1.50 13.08 11.36
CA VAL A 41 1.40 14.51 11.65
C VAL A 41 0.90 14.69 13.07
N ASP A 42 1.59 15.51 13.87
CA ASP A 42 1.13 15.85 15.21
C ASP A 42 0.04 16.92 15.10
N THR A 43 -1.08 16.70 15.79
CA THR A 43 -2.20 17.64 15.88
C THR A 43 -2.55 17.91 17.34
N ASP A 44 -3.44 18.88 17.60
CA ASP A 44 -3.87 19.24 18.96
C ASP A 44 -4.51 18.05 19.70
N ASP A 45 -5.13 17.13 18.96
CA ASP A 45 -5.84 15.96 19.52
C ASP A 45 -5.02 14.66 19.42
N GLY A 46 -3.76 14.74 19.02
CA GLY A 46 -2.84 13.62 18.92
C GLY A 46 -2.29 13.37 17.50
N PRO A 47 -1.46 12.35 17.36
CA PRO A 47 -0.82 12.03 16.07
C PRO A 47 -1.80 11.41 15.07
N VAL A 48 -1.76 11.88 13.82
CA VAL A 48 -2.59 11.43 12.71
C VAL A 48 -1.72 10.85 11.60
N ASP A 49 -1.96 9.60 11.23
CA ASP A 49 -1.27 8.94 10.13
C ASP A 49 -1.88 9.33 8.78
N MET A 50 -1.03 9.69 7.82
CA MET A 50 -1.46 10.06 6.47
C MET A 50 -1.13 9.02 5.40
N GLY A 51 -0.25 8.07 5.68
CA GLY A 51 0.17 7.02 4.75
C GLY A 51 -0.22 5.63 5.24
N PHE A 52 0.70 4.91 5.90
CA PHE A 52 0.38 3.62 6.49
C PHE A 52 -0.45 3.78 7.77
N ILE A 53 -1.61 3.10 7.85
CA ILE A 53 -2.60 3.31 8.91
C ILE A 53 -2.96 2.02 9.64
N VAL A 54 -3.22 0.92 8.91
CA VAL A 54 -3.87 -0.28 9.45
C VAL A 54 -3.14 -1.55 9.11
N HIS A 55 -3.26 -2.56 9.98
CA HIS A 55 -2.76 -3.92 9.80
C HIS A 55 -3.71 -4.93 10.46
N ASN A 56 -3.55 -6.20 10.13
CA ASN A 56 -4.21 -7.32 10.80
C ASN A 56 -3.18 -8.43 11.08
N ARG A 57 -3.53 -9.39 11.92
CA ARG A 57 -2.58 -10.44 12.32
C ARG A 57 -2.39 -11.51 11.24
N GLU A 58 -3.43 -11.75 10.47
CA GLU A 58 -3.49 -12.83 9.49
C GLU A 58 -2.59 -12.56 8.29
N HIS A 59 -2.56 -11.31 7.81
CA HIS A 59 -1.87 -10.92 6.58
C HIS A 59 -0.65 -10.03 6.79
N TYR A 60 -0.36 -9.66 8.06
CA TYR A 60 0.81 -8.88 8.46
C TYR A 60 1.67 -9.60 9.52
N PRO A 61 2.03 -10.90 9.31
CA PRO A 61 2.72 -11.69 10.33
C PRO A 61 4.11 -11.14 10.66
N LEU A 62 4.91 -10.72 9.65
CA LEU A 62 6.24 -10.17 9.87
C LEU A 62 6.16 -8.82 10.58
N PHE A 63 5.24 -7.97 10.15
CA PHE A 63 5.03 -6.67 10.78
C PHE A 63 4.54 -6.80 12.22
N CYS A 64 3.60 -7.71 12.49
CA CYS A 64 3.16 -8.00 13.86
C CYS A 64 4.28 -8.59 14.74
N ALA A 65 5.18 -9.39 14.18
CA ALA A 65 6.36 -9.89 14.89
C ALA A 65 7.33 -8.74 15.20
N LEU A 66 7.56 -7.83 14.26
CA LEU A 66 8.37 -6.63 14.44
C LEU A 66 7.80 -5.75 15.56
N LEU A 67 6.51 -5.43 15.54
CA LEU A 67 5.86 -4.62 16.57
C LEU A 67 6.00 -5.22 17.97
N ARG A 68 5.80 -6.55 18.08
CA ARG A 68 5.98 -7.26 19.36
C ARG A 68 7.41 -7.17 19.87
N ARG A 69 8.40 -7.37 19.00
CA ARG A 69 9.82 -7.26 19.35
C ARG A 69 10.20 -5.87 19.84
N LEU A 70 9.62 -4.84 19.19
CA LEU A 70 9.88 -3.44 19.55
C LEU A 70 9.03 -2.94 20.73
N GLY A 71 8.12 -3.75 21.28
CA GLY A 71 7.21 -3.33 22.34
C GLY A 71 6.17 -2.29 21.92
N ILE A 72 5.82 -2.24 20.63
CA ILE A 72 4.87 -1.27 20.09
C ILE A 72 3.45 -1.83 20.17
N ALA A 73 2.59 -1.11 20.89
CA ALA A 73 1.19 -1.49 21.06
C ALA A 73 0.34 -1.14 19.84
N SER A 74 -0.60 -2.02 19.53
CA SER A 74 -1.66 -1.80 18.55
C SER A 74 -3.01 -1.72 19.25
N ARG A 75 -3.97 -1.00 18.66
CA ARG A 75 -5.35 -0.89 19.13
C ARG A 75 -6.32 -1.38 18.04
N PRO A 76 -7.45 -2.00 18.41
CA PRO A 76 -8.48 -2.37 17.46
C PRO A 76 -9.01 -1.16 16.68
N THR A 77 -9.34 -1.39 15.41
CA THR A 77 -9.95 -0.41 14.53
C THR A 77 -10.98 -1.05 13.59
N THR A 78 -11.61 -0.25 12.74
CA THR A 78 -12.58 -0.69 11.75
C THR A 78 -12.11 -0.39 10.34
N MET A 79 -12.45 -1.27 9.39
CA MET A 79 -12.19 -1.09 7.96
C MET A 79 -13.48 -0.99 7.16
N ALA A 80 -14.54 -0.46 7.76
CA ALA A 80 -15.79 -0.22 7.06
C ALA A 80 -15.57 0.74 5.88
N PHE A 81 -16.24 0.44 4.78
CA PHE A 81 -16.21 1.20 3.54
C PHE A 81 -17.59 1.80 3.23
N SER A 82 -17.63 2.98 2.64
CA SER A 82 -18.87 3.60 2.17
C SER A 82 -18.75 4.15 0.76
N VAL A 83 -19.88 4.23 0.08
CA VAL A 83 -20.03 4.85 -1.24
C VAL A 83 -21.11 5.91 -1.17
N ALA A 84 -20.80 7.09 -1.69
CA ALA A 84 -21.72 8.18 -1.93
C ALA A 84 -21.42 8.78 -3.30
N ASP A 85 -22.26 8.49 -4.30
CA ASP A 85 -22.06 8.90 -5.70
C ASP A 85 -23.13 9.84 -6.23
N GLY A 86 -23.90 10.45 -5.33
CA GLY A 86 -25.01 11.34 -5.66
C GLY A 86 -26.33 10.60 -5.90
N SER A 87 -26.28 9.38 -6.42
CA SER A 87 -27.48 8.55 -6.66
C SER A 87 -27.74 7.56 -5.53
N ARG A 88 -26.69 7.16 -4.80
CA ARG A 88 -26.77 6.17 -3.74
C ARG A 88 -25.77 6.50 -2.62
N GLU A 89 -26.22 6.31 -1.37
CA GLU A 89 -25.36 6.35 -0.19
C GLU A 89 -25.56 5.09 0.63
N TRP A 90 -24.49 4.36 0.90
CA TRP A 90 -24.50 3.16 1.72
C TRP A 90 -23.10 2.87 2.27
N GLY A 91 -23.02 2.04 3.32
CA GLY A 91 -21.76 1.60 3.89
C GLY A 91 -21.81 0.16 4.38
N SER A 92 -20.65 -0.50 4.48
CA SER A 92 -20.52 -1.91 4.83
C SER A 92 -20.48 -2.18 6.34
N GLY A 93 -20.33 -1.15 7.17
CA GLY A 93 -19.98 -1.32 8.58
C GLY A 93 -21.11 -1.81 9.50
N SER A 94 -22.37 -1.67 9.09
CA SER A 94 -23.53 -2.10 9.88
C SER A 94 -24.80 -2.09 9.03
N LEU A 95 -25.87 -2.73 9.52
CA LEU A 95 -27.19 -2.62 8.89
C LEU A 95 -27.64 -1.14 8.80
N SER A 96 -27.36 -0.34 9.83
CA SER A 96 -27.67 1.09 9.78
C SER A 96 -26.92 1.82 8.67
N ALA A 97 -25.68 1.43 8.39
CA ALA A 97 -24.88 1.99 7.30
C ALA A 97 -25.37 1.51 5.92
N MET A 98 -25.73 0.22 5.80
CA MET A 98 -26.30 -0.32 4.55
C MET A 98 -27.59 0.40 4.14
N PHE A 99 -28.38 0.85 5.10
CA PHE A 99 -29.62 1.60 4.94
C PHE A 99 -29.48 3.03 5.50
N ALA A 100 -28.38 3.71 5.18
CA ALA A 100 -28.12 5.07 5.65
C ALA A 100 -29.21 6.05 5.23
N ASP A 101 -29.66 5.96 3.98
CA ASP A 101 -30.95 6.53 3.56
C ASP A 101 -32.08 5.55 3.94
N ARG A 102 -32.85 5.90 4.95
CA ARG A 102 -33.94 5.05 5.48
C ARG A 102 -35.02 4.71 4.46
N ARG A 103 -35.18 5.49 3.40
CA ARG A 103 -36.10 5.19 2.27
C ARG A 103 -35.71 3.88 1.58
N ASN A 104 -34.45 3.50 1.64
CA ASN A 104 -33.94 2.27 1.06
C ASN A 104 -34.45 0.99 1.76
N LEU A 105 -34.98 1.06 2.99
CA LEU A 105 -35.65 -0.05 3.66
C LEU A 105 -36.87 -0.54 2.86
N ALA A 106 -37.62 0.36 2.24
CA ALA A 106 -38.76 0.04 1.39
C ALA A 106 -38.40 -0.12 -0.10
N SER A 107 -37.14 0.04 -0.48
CA SER A 107 -36.69 0.00 -1.88
C SER A 107 -36.31 -1.41 -2.32
N ALA A 108 -37.16 -2.06 -3.12
CA ALA A 108 -36.84 -3.33 -3.75
C ALA A 108 -35.59 -3.26 -4.65
N ARG A 109 -35.28 -2.09 -5.23
CA ARG A 109 -34.07 -1.86 -6.01
C ARG A 109 -32.82 -1.94 -5.12
N HIS A 110 -32.85 -1.37 -3.92
CA HIS A 110 -31.73 -1.39 -2.99
C HIS A 110 -31.48 -2.81 -2.45
N TRP A 111 -32.53 -3.53 -2.07
CA TRP A 111 -32.42 -4.93 -1.65
C TRP A 111 -31.83 -5.83 -2.75
N ARG A 112 -32.28 -5.67 -3.99
CA ARG A 112 -31.70 -6.39 -5.13
C ARG A 112 -30.21 -6.08 -5.33
N PHE A 113 -29.79 -4.83 -5.16
CA PHE A 113 -28.39 -4.45 -5.21
C PHE A 113 -27.57 -5.20 -4.15
N LEU A 114 -27.99 -5.17 -2.88
CA LEU A 114 -27.28 -5.87 -1.81
C LEU A 114 -27.15 -7.37 -2.07
N VAL A 115 -28.24 -8.00 -2.52
CA VAL A 115 -28.24 -9.45 -2.89
C VAL A 115 -27.26 -9.71 -4.06
N ARG A 116 -27.21 -8.81 -5.04
CA ARG A 116 -26.28 -8.93 -6.19
C ARG A 116 -24.84 -8.77 -5.77
N VAL A 117 -24.52 -7.85 -4.85
CA VAL A 117 -23.18 -7.71 -4.26
C VAL A 117 -22.76 -9.01 -3.56
N VAL A 118 -23.62 -9.59 -2.70
CA VAL A 118 -23.32 -10.85 -2.00
C VAL A 118 -23.09 -12.00 -2.99
N ARG A 119 -23.94 -12.11 -4.03
CA ARG A 119 -23.77 -13.13 -5.08
C ARG A 119 -22.48 -12.95 -5.86
N PHE A 120 -22.13 -11.70 -6.18
CA PHE A 120 -20.87 -11.37 -6.84
C PHE A 120 -19.66 -11.80 -6.01
N LEU A 121 -19.63 -11.48 -4.70
CA LEU A 121 -18.56 -11.87 -3.79
C LEU A 121 -18.43 -13.40 -3.69
N ALA A 122 -19.55 -14.09 -3.58
CA ALA A 122 -19.57 -15.57 -3.54
C ALA A 122 -19.05 -16.18 -4.87
N GLN A 123 -19.40 -15.58 -6.01
CA GLN A 123 -18.89 -16.02 -7.32
C GLN A 123 -17.39 -15.78 -7.44
N ALA A 124 -16.92 -14.58 -7.08
CA ALA A 124 -15.50 -14.21 -7.11
C ALA A 124 -14.65 -15.17 -6.25
N ARG A 125 -15.15 -15.52 -5.05
CA ARG A 125 -14.48 -16.48 -4.17
C ARG A 125 -14.38 -17.89 -4.79
N ARG A 126 -15.42 -18.35 -5.49
CA ARG A 126 -15.38 -19.65 -6.20
C ARG A 126 -14.36 -19.63 -7.35
N ASP A 127 -14.35 -18.53 -8.12
CA ASP A 127 -13.43 -18.38 -9.25
C ASP A 127 -11.97 -18.33 -8.77
N LEU A 128 -11.73 -17.66 -7.65
CA LEU A 128 -10.39 -17.62 -7.04
C LEU A 128 -9.96 -19.00 -6.49
N ALA A 129 -10.87 -19.79 -5.95
CA ALA A 129 -10.57 -21.15 -5.51
C ALA A 129 -10.18 -22.06 -6.70
N ILE A 130 -10.77 -21.87 -7.88
CA ILE A 130 -10.38 -22.56 -9.13
C ILE A 130 -9.00 -22.09 -9.57
N GLU A 131 -8.70 -20.80 -9.46
CA GLU A 131 -7.37 -20.25 -9.76
C GLU A 131 -6.29 -20.87 -8.90
N HIS A 132 -6.51 -20.92 -7.58
CA HIS A 132 -5.56 -21.52 -6.64
C HIS A 132 -5.36 -23.03 -6.87
N ALA A 133 -6.30 -23.71 -7.53
CA ALA A 133 -6.15 -25.11 -7.95
C ALA A 133 -5.25 -25.29 -9.20
N HIS A 134 -4.48 -24.26 -9.60
CA HIS A 134 -3.44 -24.29 -10.63
C HIS A 134 -3.94 -24.51 -12.07
N SER A 135 -4.98 -23.79 -12.46
CA SER A 135 -5.32 -23.71 -13.87
C SER A 135 -4.73 -22.43 -14.50
N PRO A 136 -3.62 -22.51 -15.27
CA PRO A 136 -3.06 -21.35 -15.98
C PRO A 136 -4.04 -20.77 -17.03
N ASP A 137 -5.11 -21.52 -17.30
CA ASP A 137 -6.18 -21.17 -18.20
C ASP A 137 -7.41 -20.58 -17.50
N SER A 138 -7.31 -20.30 -16.21
CA SER A 138 -8.44 -19.75 -15.46
C SER A 138 -8.87 -18.37 -15.99
N LEU A 139 -10.14 -18.07 -15.84
CA LEU A 139 -10.68 -16.77 -16.25
C LEU A 139 -9.94 -15.61 -15.55
N LEU A 140 -9.60 -15.78 -14.27
CA LEU A 140 -8.92 -14.73 -13.49
C LEU A 140 -7.51 -14.45 -13.97
N ALA A 141 -6.72 -15.50 -14.30
CA ALA A 141 -5.35 -15.35 -14.77
C ALA A 141 -5.27 -14.56 -16.07
N ARG A 142 -6.29 -14.71 -16.94
CA ARG A 142 -6.28 -14.19 -18.32
C ARG A 142 -6.99 -12.87 -18.50
N THR A 143 -7.78 -12.41 -17.52
CA THR A 143 -8.64 -11.24 -17.70
C THR A 143 -8.21 -10.04 -16.86
N SER A 144 -8.44 -8.85 -17.39
CA SER A 144 -8.56 -7.63 -16.61
C SER A 144 -9.85 -7.65 -15.79
N LEU A 145 -9.98 -6.74 -14.85
CA LEU A 145 -11.19 -6.61 -14.04
C LEU A 145 -12.42 -6.33 -14.92
N ALA A 146 -12.30 -5.47 -15.92
CA ALA A 146 -13.41 -5.19 -16.86
C ALA A 146 -13.84 -6.43 -17.62
N GLU A 147 -12.88 -7.15 -18.24
CA GLU A 147 -13.15 -8.40 -18.99
C GLU A 147 -13.78 -9.48 -18.09
N TYR A 148 -13.32 -9.63 -16.85
CA TYR A 148 -13.93 -10.55 -15.89
C TYR A 148 -15.38 -10.16 -15.57
N LEU A 149 -15.63 -8.87 -15.30
CA LEU A 149 -16.97 -8.35 -15.01
C LEU A 149 -17.92 -8.58 -16.20
N ASP A 150 -17.43 -8.46 -17.42
CA ASP A 150 -18.19 -8.72 -18.66
C ASP A 150 -18.47 -10.22 -18.83
N ALA A 151 -17.46 -11.07 -18.70
CA ALA A 151 -17.58 -12.51 -18.81
C ALA A 151 -18.58 -13.09 -17.78
N ARG A 152 -18.60 -12.55 -16.55
CA ARG A 152 -19.53 -12.92 -15.49
C ARG A 152 -20.87 -12.19 -15.55
N ARG A 153 -21.07 -11.32 -16.56
CA ARG A 153 -22.30 -10.51 -16.75
C ARG A 153 -22.69 -9.78 -15.45
N VAL A 154 -21.68 -9.21 -14.76
CA VAL A 154 -21.91 -8.48 -13.52
C VAL A 154 -22.77 -7.25 -13.81
N PRO A 155 -23.91 -7.06 -13.11
CA PRO A 155 -24.80 -5.94 -13.35
C PRO A 155 -24.09 -4.59 -13.16
N GLN A 156 -24.41 -3.61 -14.02
CA GLN A 156 -23.76 -2.29 -14.01
C GLN A 156 -23.83 -1.62 -12.63
N GLU A 157 -24.96 -1.73 -11.93
CA GLU A 157 -25.11 -1.16 -10.58
C GLU A 157 -24.12 -1.75 -9.54
N VAL A 158 -23.69 -3.01 -9.72
CA VAL A 158 -22.66 -3.63 -8.84
C VAL A 158 -21.28 -3.11 -9.22
N ARG A 159 -21.03 -2.92 -10.51
CA ARG A 159 -19.77 -2.34 -11.00
C ARG A 159 -19.60 -0.92 -10.46
N ASP A 160 -20.60 -0.06 -10.67
CA ASP A 160 -20.51 1.38 -10.40
C ASP A 160 -20.59 1.72 -8.90
N HIS A 161 -21.36 0.96 -8.13
CA HIS A 161 -21.59 1.27 -6.71
C HIS A 161 -20.86 0.35 -5.72
N PHE A 162 -20.07 -0.61 -6.21
CA PHE A 162 -19.29 -1.50 -5.34
C PHE A 162 -17.89 -1.77 -5.89
N VAL A 163 -17.75 -2.39 -7.09
CA VAL A 163 -16.46 -2.92 -7.56
C VAL A 163 -15.47 -1.81 -7.87
N ILE A 164 -15.87 -0.85 -8.72
CA ILE A 164 -15.00 0.26 -9.12
C ILE A 164 -14.68 1.18 -7.95
N PRO A 165 -15.65 1.60 -7.10
CA PRO A 165 -15.36 2.36 -5.89
C PRO A 165 -14.35 1.68 -4.96
N LEU A 166 -14.49 0.37 -4.76
CA LEU A 166 -13.59 -0.39 -3.90
C LEU A 166 -12.18 -0.48 -4.52
N ALA A 167 -12.06 -0.77 -5.82
CA ALA A 167 -10.78 -0.80 -6.53
C ALA A 167 -10.06 0.57 -6.47
N ALA A 168 -10.80 1.65 -6.72
CA ALA A 168 -10.28 3.01 -6.65
C ALA A 168 -9.76 3.36 -5.24
N ALA A 169 -10.50 2.95 -4.20
CA ALA A 169 -10.12 3.19 -2.81
C ALA A 169 -8.88 2.41 -2.38
N LEU A 170 -8.74 1.15 -2.82
CA LEU A 170 -7.64 0.28 -2.41
C LEU A 170 -6.30 0.68 -3.03
N TRP A 171 -6.27 1.01 -4.32
CA TRP A 171 -5.02 1.30 -5.04
C TRP A 171 -4.87 2.76 -5.47
N SER A 172 -5.75 3.64 -4.97
CA SER A 172 -5.73 5.07 -5.32
C SER A 172 -5.76 5.30 -6.84
N LEU A 173 -6.53 4.46 -7.55
CA LEU A 173 -6.70 4.54 -8.99
C LEU A 173 -7.83 5.50 -9.37
N ALA A 174 -7.68 6.16 -10.52
CA ALA A 174 -8.82 6.82 -11.15
C ALA A 174 -9.84 5.76 -11.60
N PRO A 175 -11.16 6.01 -11.50
CA PRO A 175 -12.20 5.02 -11.79
C PRO A 175 -12.12 4.39 -13.18
N ASP A 176 -11.72 5.17 -14.19
CA ASP A 176 -11.51 4.74 -15.58
C ASP A 176 -10.33 3.77 -15.74
N LEU A 177 -9.35 3.83 -14.85
CA LEU A 177 -8.20 2.92 -14.85
C LEU A 177 -8.47 1.60 -14.11
N CYS A 178 -9.47 1.54 -13.24
CA CYS A 178 -9.77 0.34 -12.45
C CYS A 178 -10.09 -0.88 -13.32
N GLY A 179 -10.72 -0.67 -14.48
CA GLY A 179 -11.08 -1.75 -15.39
C GLY A 179 -9.89 -2.52 -15.98
N ALA A 180 -8.74 -1.87 -16.16
CA ALA A 180 -7.53 -2.48 -16.70
C ALA A 180 -6.73 -3.29 -15.65
N PHE A 181 -7.09 -3.19 -14.37
CA PHE A 181 -6.42 -3.90 -13.29
C PHE A 181 -6.56 -5.42 -13.46
N PRO A 182 -5.51 -6.24 -13.20
CA PRO A 182 -5.62 -7.69 -13.32
C PRO A 182 -6.65 -8.27 -12.35
N ALA A 183 -7.61 -9.04 -12.87
CA ALA A 183 -8.69 -9.60 -12.04
C ALA A 183 -8.15 -10.49 -10.91
N VAL A 184 -7.16 -11.32 -11.20
CA VAL A 184 -6.55 -12.21 -10.21
C VAL A 184 -5.96 -11.41 -9.03
N THR A 185 -5.25 -10.32 -9.29
CA THR A 185 -4.64 -9.48 -8.25
C THR A 185 -5.72 -8.81 -7.39
N TYR A 186 -6.77 -8.29 -8.03
CA TYR A 186 -7.90 -7.69 -7.33
C TYR A 186 -8.58 -8.68 -6.37
N PHE A 187 -8.94 -9.86 -6.86
CA PHE A 187 -9.66 -10.84 -6.04
C PHE A 187 -8.78 -11.54 -5.01
N ALA A 188 -7.51 -11.83 -5.33
CA ALA A 188 -6.57 -12.38 -4.37
C ALA A 188 -6.37 -11.41 -3.18
N PHE A 189 -6.26 -10.12 -3.47
CA PHE A 189 -6.20 -9.10 -2.42
C PHE A 189 -7.46 -9.07 -1.57
N LEU A 190 -8.65 -9.05 -2.19
CA LEU A 190 -9.93 -9.04 -1.45
C LEU A 190 -10.09 -10.28 -0.56
N ASP A 191 -9.64 -11.44 -1.02
CA ASP A 191 -9.68 -12.68 -0.25
C ASP A 191 -8.74 -12.63 0.95
N GLN A 192 -7.47 -12.25 0.72
CA GLN A 192 -6.48 -12.09 1.78
C GLN A 192 -6.89 -11.07 2.85
N HIS A 193 -7.73 -10.10 2.49
CA HIS A 193 -8.23 -9.09 3.42
C HIS A 193 -9.65 -9.40 3.95
N GLY A 194 -10.15 -10.63 3.73
CA GLY A 194 -11.45 -11.09 4.22
C GLY A 194 -12.65 -10.40 3.57
N MET A 195 -12.42 -9.62 2.50
CA MET A 195 -13.48 -8.84 1.85
C MET A 195 -14.39 -9.70 0.95
N LEU A 196 -13.95 -10.90 0.54
CA LEU A 196 -14.78 -11.88 -0.16
C LEU A 196 -15.67 -12.71 0.79
N ALA A 197 -15.44 -12.64 2.10
CA ALA A 197 -16.19 -13.35 3.11
C ALA A 197 -16.72 -12.38 4.19
N PRO A 198 -17.73 -11.55 3.88
CA PRO A 198 -18.19 -10.49 4.80
C PRO A 198 -18.79 -11.04 6.13
N ASN A 199 -19.06 -12.33 6.21
CA ASN A 199 -19.48 -13.03 7.42
C ASN A 199 -18.31 -13.45 8.34
N GLN A 200 -17.06 -13.24 7.90
CA GLN A 200 -15.84 -13.55 8.64
C GLN A 200 -14.89 -12.34 8.61
N PRO A 201 -15.26 -11.22 9.25
CA PRO A 201 -14.45 -10.01 9.19
C PRO A 201 -13.12 -10.21 9.92
N LEU A 202 -12.03 -9.73 9.32
CA LEU A 202 -10.71 -9.69 9.96
C LEU A 202 -10.68 -8.67 11.10
N ALA A 203 -9.89 -8.98 12.12
CA ALA A 203 -9.64 -8.06 13.23
C ALA A 203 -8.55 -7.04 12.83
N TRP A 204 -8.98 -5.84 12.47
CA TRP A 204 -8.09 -4.76 12.09
C TRP A 204 -7.55 -3.99 13.29
N HIS A 205 -6.32 -3.52 13.16
CA HIS A 205 -5.61 -2.76 14.18
C HIS A 205 -4.92 -1.54 13.56
N THR A 206 -4.69 -0.52 14.37
CA THR A 206 -3.81 0.60 14.09
C THR A 206 -2.76 0.74 15.20
N ILE A 207 -1.65 1.41 14.93
CA ILE A 207 -0.59 1.60 15.92
C ILE A 207 -1.03 2.66 16.94
N ALA A 208 -0.98 2.30 18.20
CA ALA A 208 -1.31 3.23 19.30
C ALA A 208 -0.30 4.39 19.34
N GLY A 209 -0.79 5.62 19.13
CA GLY A 209 0.04 6.82 19.11
C GLY A 209 0.75 7.09 17.77
N GLY A 210 0.24 6.49 16.67
CA GLY A 210 0.69 6.75 15.31
C GLY A 210 1.83 5.85 14.83
N SER A 211 1.87 5.64 13.53
CA SER A 211 2.78 4.69 12.87
C SER A 211 4.26 5.09 12.99
N ARG A 212 4.57 6.38 13.12
CA ARG A 212 5.93 6.88 13.34
C ARG A 212 6.63 6.19 14.52
N ARG A 213 5.88 5.80 15.56
CA ARG A 213 6.43 5.17 16.77
C ARG A 213 7.21 3.90 16.51
N TYR A 214 6.78 3.05 15.59
CA TYR A 214 7.53 1.84 15.29
C TYR A 214 8.80 2.15 14.50
N VAL A 215 8.78 3.16 13.61
CA VAL A 215 9.97 3.60 12.87
C VAL A 215 11.02 4.12 13.83
N ASP A 216 10.62 5.02 14.75
CA ASP A 216 11.51 5.57 15.77
C ASP A 216 12.11 4.47 16.66
N ALA A 217 11.29 3.52 17.11
CA ALA A 217 11.74 2.40 17.94
C ALA A 217 12.71 1.49 17.18
N LEU A 218 12.44 1.21 15.90
CA LEU A 218 13.33 0.39 15.06
C LEU A 218 14.67 1.09 14.82
N LEU A 219 14.65 2.39 14.51
CA LEU A 219 15.87 3.18 14.33
C LEU A 219 16.69 3.27 15.62
N ALA A 220 16.03 3.43 16.77
CA ALA A 220 16.71 3.41 18.07
C ALA A 220 17.33 2.04 18.39
N ASP A 221 16.72 0.96 17.94
CA ASP A 221 17.28 -0.39 18.07
C ASP A 221 18.45 -0.61 17.09
N LEU A 222 18.32 -0.18 15.84
CA LEU A 222 19.37 -0.24 14.82
C LEU A 222 20.61 0.60 15.21
N ALA A 223 20.42 1.75 15.84
CA ALA A 223 21.54 2.62 16.30
C ALA A 223 22.45 1.95 17.33
N LYS A 224 22.02 0.86 17.97
CA LYS A 224 22.85 0.04 18.87
C LYS A 224 23.69 -1.01 18.15
N ARG A 225 23.54 -1.11 16.84
CA ARG A 225 24.17 -2.11 15.97
C ARG A 225 25.13 -1.43 14.99
N ARG A 226 25.64 -2.17 14.03
CA ARG A 226 26.53 -1.68 12.96
C ARG A 226 25.71 -0.96 11.86
N PHE A 227 25.10 0.17 12.21
CA PHE A 227 24.16 0.87 11.37
C PHE A 227 24.37 2.39 11.41
N ALA A 228 24.35 3.02 10.24
CA ALA A 228 24.35 4.48 10.07
C ALA A 228 23.17 4.89 9.17
N LEU A 229 22.46 5.95 9.54
CA LEU A 229 21.38 6.56 8.76
C LEU A 229 21.81 7.96 8.33
N GLU A 230 21.73 8.23 7.02
CA GLU A 230 22.02 9.52 6.41
C GLU A 230 20.73 10.08 5.80
N LEU A 231 20.07 10.97 6.54
CA LEU A 231 18.88 11.70 6.11
C LEU A 231 19.26 12.90 5.23
N ALA A 232 18.29 13.40 4.45
CA ALA A 232 18.49 14.50 3.49
C ALA A 232 19.71 14.26 2.58
N THR A 233 20.01 13.00 2.29
CA THR A 233 21.17 12.56 1.51
C THR A 233 20.70 11.80 0.27
N PRO A 234 20.22 12.50 -0.77
CA PRO A 234 19.75 11.86 -1.99
C PRO A 234 20.91 11.18 -2.73
N VAL A 235 20.76 9.89 -2.99
CA VAL A 235 21.65 9.19 -3.91
C VAL A 235 21.37 9.69 -5.32
N ARG A 236 22.44 9.99 -6.07
CA ARG A 236 22.39 10.52 -7.44
C ARG A 236 22.65 9.44 -8.49
N SER A 237 23.54 8.50 -8.17
CA SER A 237 23.79 7.35 -9.04
C SER A 237 24.41 6.18 -8.29
N ILE A 238 24.17 4.98 -8.83
CA ILE A 238 24.75 3.70 -8.43
C ILE A 238 25.51 3.17 -9.63
N ARG A 239 26.83 2.99 -9.49
CA ARG A 239 27.69 2.41 -10.52
C ARG A 239 28.29 1.11 -10.00
N ARG A 240 28.31 0.08 -10.83
CA ARG A 240 28.70 -1.29 -10.45
C ARG A 240 30.01 -1.76 -11.11
N THR A 241 30.66 -0.89 -11.84
CA THR A 241 31.95 -1.20 -12.47
C THR A 241 33.05 -1.19 -11.40
N ASN A 242 33.74 -2.32 -11.22
CA ASN A 242 34.79 -2.51 -10.21
C ASN A 242 34.31 -2.32 -8.75
N GLY A 243 33.16 -2.91 -8.40
CA GLY A 243 32.48 -2.79 -7.11
C GLY A 243 31.38 -1.73 -7.12
N ILE A 244 30.67 -1.61 -6.01
CA ILE A 244 29.53 -0.67 -5.89
C ILE A 244 30.05 0.71 -5.50
N SER A 245 29.72 1.71 -6.30
CA SER A 245 29.98 3.12 -6.00
C SER A 245 28.65 3.89 -5.93
N ILE A 246 28.36 4.48 -4.78
CA ILE A 246 27.18 5.30 -4.50
C ILE A 246 27.60 6.77 -4.54
N ALA A 247 27.04 7.55 -5.46
CA ALA A 247 27.27 8.98 -5.54
C ALA A 247 26.14 9.76 -4.87
N THR A 248 26.51 10.71 -4.03
CA THR A 248 25.63 11.72 -3.41
C THR A 248 26.16 13.10 -3.70
N ASP A 249 25.50 14.16 -3.25
CA ASP A 249 25.99 15.53 -3.38
C ASP A 249 27.31 15.78 -2.60
N ALA A 250 27.58 14.95 -1.60
CA ALA A 250 28.82 15.00 -0.82
C ALA A 250 30.01 14.22 -1.45
N GLY A 251 29.77 13.55 -2.59
CA GLY A 251 30.77 12.76 -3.28
C GLY A 251 30.41 11.29 -3.42
N ALA A 252 31.35 10.49 -3.92
CA ALA A 252 31.14 9.05 -4.15
C ALA A 252 31.80 8.20 -3.06
N ARG A 253 31.10 7.16 -2.60
CA ARG A 253 31.56 6.19 -1.60
C ARG A 253 31.47 4.77 -2.14
N ARG A 254 32.38 3.90 -1.73
CA ARG A 254 32.44 2.50 -2.14
C ARG A 254 31.78 1.60 -1.10
N PHE A 255 31.05 0.60 -1.62
CA PHE A 255 30.40 -0.44 -0.84
C PHE A 255 30.63 -1.81 -1.48
N ASP A 256 30.53 -2.86 -0.69
CA ASP A 256 30.65 -4.23 -1.18
C ASP A 256 29.36 -4.68 -1.88
N ARG A 257 28.20 -4.28 -1.35
CA ARG A 257 26.85 -4.62 -1.85
C ARG A 257 25.91 -3.44 -1.67
N VAL A 258 24.80 -3.45 -2.44
CA VAL A 258 23.73 -2.46 -2.30
C VAL A 258 22.37 -3.13 -2.35
N ILE A 259 21.46 -2.69 -1.45
CA ILE A 259 20.02 -2.97 -1.55
C ILE A 259 19.31 -1.69 -1.95
N VAL A 260 18.64 -1.71 -3.12
CA VAL A 260 17.86 -0.58 -3.62
C VAL A 260 16.42 -0.77 -3.19
N ALA A 261 16.01 -0.04 -2.15
CA ALA A 261 14.70 -0.15 -1.50
C ALA A 261 13.82 1.08 -1.78
N THR A 262 13.90 1.59 -3.01
CA THR A 262 13.11 2.71 -3.53
C THR A 262 11.94 2.23 -4.39
N HIS A 263 11.17 3.16 -4.97
CA HIS A 263 10.26 2.81 -6.06
C HIS A 263 11.05 2.27 -7.26
N ALA A 264 10.42 1.42 -8.06
CA ALA A 264 11.09 0.75 -9.19
C ALA A 264 11.60 1.74 -10.25
N ASP A 265 10.80 2.77 -10.58
CA ASP A 265 11.19 3.85 -11.48
C ASP A 265 12.40 4.65 -10.96
N THR A 266 12.42 4.94 -9.67
CA THR A 266 13.54 5.58 -8.98
C THR A 266 14.76 4.67 -8.98
N ALA A 267 14.59 3.37 -8.68
CA ALA A 267 15.68 2.40 -8.72
C ALA A 267 16.34 2.38 -10.11
N LEU A 268 15.54 2.32 -11.17
CA LEU A 268 16.05 2.36 -12.55
C LEU A 268 16.81 3.64 -12.84
N ALA A 269 16.25 4.78 -12.44
CA ALA A 269 16.88 6.09 -12.66
C ALA A 269 18.22 6.28 -11.93
N LEU A 270 18.42 5.57 -10.81
CA LEU A 270 19.67 5.61 -10.05
C LEU A 270 20.79 4.75 -10.65
N LEU A 271 20.45 3.71 -11.42
CA LEU A 271 21.46 2.83 -12.04
C LEU A 271 22.16 3.55 -13.18
N ALA A 272 23.48 3.71 -13.08
CA ALA A 272 24.30 4.29 -14.15
C ALA A 272 24.54 3.33 -15.31
N ASP A 273 24.39 2.02 -15.04
CA ASP A 273 24.71 0.91 -15.94
C ASP A 273 23.64 -0.20 -15.87
N PRO A 274 22.34 0.11 -16.08
CA PRO A 274 21.28 -0.88 -15.96
C PRO A 274 21.43 -1.96 -17.05
N THR A 275 21.23 -3.21 -16.66
CA THR A 275 21.14 -4.31 -17.61
C THR A 275 19.82 -4.25 -18.40
N PRO A 276 19.72 -4.89 -19.56
CA PRO A 276 18.44 -4.98 -20.30
C PRO A 276 17.31 -5.58 -19.46
N ALA A 277 17.59 -6.56 -18.61
CA ALA A 277 16.61 -7.17 -17.71
C ALA A 277 16.12 -6.20 -16.62
N GLU A 278 17.03 -5.46 -15.99
CA GLU A 278 16.68 -4.42 -15.02
C GLU A 278 15.87 -3.30 -15.66
N HIS A 279 16.27 -2.86 -16.86
CA HIS A 279 15.54 -1.83 -17.59
C HIS A 279 14.11 -2.29 -17.93
N ALA A 280 13.94 -3.52 -18.38
CA ALA A 280 12.63 -4.08 -18.68
C ALA A 280 11.78 -4.26 -17.40
N ALA A 281 12.35 -4.84 -16.35
CA ALA A 281 11.62 -5.17 -15.14
C ALA A 281 11.26 -3.92 -14.31
N LEU A 282 12.22 -3.05 -14.02
CA LEU A 282 11.98 -1.85 -13.23
C LEU A 282 11.18 -0.80 -14.00
N GLY A 283 11.39 -0.68 -15.31
CA GLY A 283 10.68 0.25 -16.19
C GLY A 283 9.22 -0.13 -16.47
N ALA A 284 8.81 -1.38 -16.18
CA ALA A 284 7.42 -1.81 -16.33
C ALA A 284 6.49 -1.21 -15.25
N PHE A 285 7.03 -0.82 -14.10
CA PHE A 285 6.23 -0.25 -13.02
C PHE A 285 6.02 1.25 -13.22
N ARG A 286 4.76 1.65 -13.29
CA ARG A 286 4.33 3.05 -13.27
C ARG A 286 3.85 3.41 -11.88
N TYR A 287 3.91 4.69 -11.54
CA TYR A 287 3.45 5.22 -10.26
C TYR A 287 2.45 6.35 -10.47
N SER A 288 1.32 6.28 -9.77
CA SER A 288 0.38 7.40 -9.68
C SER A 288 0.79 8.31 -8.53
N ARG A 289 0.92 9.60 -8.81
CA ARG A 289 1.15 10.62 -7.78
C ARG A 289 -0.18 11.04 -7.20
N ASN A 290 -0.31 10.98 -5.89
CA ASN A 290 -1.56 11.24 -5.18
C ASN A 290 -1.33 12.36 -4.15
N ARG A 291 -1.91 13.52 -4.43
CA ARG A 291 -2.01 14.60 -3.45
C ARG A 291 -2.84 14.12 -2.28
N THR A 292 -2.27 14.10 -1.09
CA THR A 292 -2.89 13.60 0.12
C THR A 292 -3.00 14.73 1.14
N VAL A 293 -4.21 15.06 1.54
CA VAL A 293 -4.51 16.23 2.37
C VAL A 293 -5.15 15.80 3.68
N LEU A 294 -4.56 16.21 4.80
CA LEU A 294 -5.17 16.13 6.13
C LEU A 294 -5.99 17.40 6.37
N HIS A 295 -7.29 17.26 6.64
CA HIS A 295 -8.22 18.37 6.78
C HIS A 295 -9.39 18.05 7.71
N THR A 296 -10.25 19.06 7.95
CA THR A 296 -11.43 18.93 8.81
C THR A 296 -12.77 19.15 8.07
N ASP A 297 -12.78 19.18 6.74
CA ASP A 297 -13.96 19.47 5.93
C ASP A 297 -14.92 18.28 5.83
N ARG A 298 -16.00 18.29 6.58
CA ARG A 298 -17.04 17.23 6.59
C ARG A 298 -17.74 17.03 5.23
N ALA A 299 -17.64 17.97 4.27
CA ALA A 299 -18.24 17.80 2.96
C ALA A 299 -17.54 16.74 2.08
N PHE A 300 -16.45 16.15 2.56
CA PHE A 300 -15.79 14.97 1.98
C PHE A 300 -16.29 13.64 2.59
N LEU A 301 -17.32 13.68 3.42
CA LEU A 301 -18.01 12.50 3.93
C LEU A 301 -19.41 12.36 3.26
N PRO A 302 -20.02 11.16 3.26
CA PRO A 302 -21.41 10.98 2.87
C PRO A 302 -22.34 11.94 3.63
N ARG A 303 -23.47 12.33 3.01
CA ARG A 303 -24.46 13.21 3.64
C ARG A 303 -25.12 12.58 4.86
N HIS A 304 -25.41 11.27 4.76
CA HIS A 304 -26.00 10.53 5.88
C HIS A 304 -24.91 10.09 6.87
N ALA A 305 -24.96 10.58 8.09
CA ALA A 305 -23.98 10.24 9.13
C ALA A 305 -23.89 8.72 9.40
N ALA A 306 -24.98 7.98 9.19
CA ALA A 306 -25.00 6.53 9.31
C ALA A 306 -24.10 5.83 8.26
N ALA A 307 -23.83 6.46 7.11
CA ALA A 307 -22.92 5.96 6.08
C ALA A 307 -21.45 6.32 6.36
N HIS A 308 -21.14 7.21 7.31
CA HIS A 308 -19.76 7.56 7.60
C HIS A 308 -18.97 6.32 8.00
N ALA A 309 -17.98 5.96 7.20
CA ALA A 309 -17.13 4.78 7.38
C ALA A 309 -15.68 5.17 7.65
N ALA A 310 -14.83 4.19 7.90
CA ALA A 310 -13.39 4.38 7.95
C ALA A 310 -12.86 4.85 6.59
N TRP A 311 -13.35 4.26 5.50
CA TRP A 311 -13.05 4.60 4.11
C TRP A 311 -14.31 5.08 3.42
N ASN A 312 -14.26 6.27 2.85
CA ASN A 312 -15.40 6.90 2.20
C ASN A 312 -15.05 7.24 0.75
N TYR A 313 -15.73 6.60 -0.18
CA TYR A 313 -15.69 6.93 -1.60
C TYR A 313 -16.82 7.93 -1.88
N VAL A 314 -16.46 9.16 -2.20
CA VAL A 314 -17.43 10.22 -2.45
C VAL A 314 -17.19 10.78 -3.85
N ALA A 315 -18.13 10.50 -4.76
CA ALA A 315 -18.14 11.08 -6.10
C ALA A 315 -18.78 12.48 -6.08
N ASP A 316 -18.24 13.35 -6.89
CA ASP A 316 -18.84 14.66 -7.14
C ASP A 316 -19.87 14.52 -8.26
N PRO A 317 -21.15 14.81 -8.00
CA PRO A 317 -22.20 14.63 -9.00
C PRO A 317 -22.05 15.55 -10.22
N ASP A 318 -21.39 16.70 -10.06
CA ASP A 318 -21.28 17.71 -11.14
C ASP A 318 -20.05 17.47 -12.03
N THR A 319 -18.97 16.90 -11.49
CA THR A 319 -17.69 16.75 -12.20
C THR A 319 -17.28 15.32 -12.46
N ALA A 320 -18.04 14.34 -11.99
CA ALA A 320 -17.69 12.91 -11.96
C ALA A 320 -16.32 12.61 -11.29
N ARG A 321 -15.70 13.59 -10.66
CA ARG A 321 -14.46 13.40 -9.90
C ARG A 321 -14.77 12.66 -8.61
N VAL A 322 -13.83 11.80 -8.22
CA VAL A 322 -13.95 10.98 -7.02
C VAL A 322 -12.89 11.38 -6.02
N ALA A 323 -13.29 11.43 -4.76
CA ALA A 323 -12.36 11.52 -3.65
C ALA A 323 -12.47 10.26 -2.77
N VAL A 324 -11.34 9.74 -2.35
CA VAL A 324 -11.25 8.71 -1.31
C VAL A 324 -10.83 9.40 -0.03
N THR A 325 -11.68 9.34 0.98
CA THR A 325 -11.48 10.02 2.26
C THR A 325 -11.44 9.01 3.41
N TYR A 326 -10.34 8.99 4.12
CA TYR A 326 -10.16 8.18 5.34
C TYR A 326 -10.58 8.99 6.55
N SER A 327 -11.44 8.43 7.39
CA SER A 327 -11.80 9.03 8.68
C SER A 327 -10.82 8.59 9.76
N MET A 328 -9.84 9.42 10.06
CA MET A 328 -8.83 9.14 11.07
C MET A 328 -9.42 9.13 12.48
N THR A 329 -10.48 9.91 12.69
CA THR A 329 -11.31 9.84 13.90
C THR A 329 -11.80 8.41 14.16
N LYS A 330 -12.28 7.70 13.12
CA LYS A 330 -12.71 6.29 13.25
C LYS A 330 -11.53 5.32 13.29
N LEU A 331 -10.56 5.50 12.40
CA LEU A 331 -9.42 4.61 12.25
C LEU A 331 -8.49 4.64 13.46
N GLN A 332 -8.16 5.83 13.96
CA GLN A 332 -7.25 5.99 15.08
C GLN A 332 -7.96 6.32 16.41
N GLY A 333 -9.32 6.39 16.42
CA GLY A 333 -10.14 6.68 17.60
C GLY A 333 -9.76 8.01 18.23
N LEU A 334 -9.58 9.01 17.40
CA LEU A 334 -9.35 10.39 17.83
C LEU A 334 -10.68 11.01 18.32
N PRO A 335 -10.64 12.13 19.06
CA PRO A 335 -11.84 12.86 19.44
C PRO A 335 -12.73 13.24 18.27
N ASP A 336 -13.97 13.69 18.55
CA ASP A 336 -15.02 13.95 17.53
C ASP A 336 -14.73 15.07 16.52
N ARG A 337 -13.62 15.77 16.62
CA ARG A 337 -13.13 16.64 15.55
C ARG A 337 -12.87 15.78 14.31
N PRO A 338 -13.40 16.13 13.13
CA PRO A 338 -13.23 15.32 11.93
C PRO A 338 -11.80 15.47 11.42
N TYR A 339 -10.94 14.50 11.74
CA TYR A 339 -9.65 14.35 11.09
C TYR A 339 -9.83 13.44 9.87
N LEU A 340 -9.71 14.04 8.69
CA LEU A 340 -9.95 13.39 7.41
C LEU A 340 -8.67 13.45 6.56
N VAL A 341 -8.28 12.32 6.02
CA VAL A 341 -7.20 12.24 5.04
C VAL A 341 -7.82 11.93 3.69
N THR A 342 -7.75 12.87 2.76
CA THR A 342 -8.33 12.71 1.42
C THR A 342 -7.25 12.65 0.36
N LEU A 343 -7.34 11.62 -0.49
CA LEU A 343 -6.50 11.48 -1.68
C LEU A 343 -7.16 12.18 -2.86
N ASN A 344 -6.37 12.99 -3.57
CA ASN A 344 -6.78 13.71 -4.77
C ASN A 344 -8.13 14.43 -4.56
N PRO A 345 -8.23 15.35 -3.58
CA PRO A 345 -9.48 16.00 -3.26
C PRO A 345 -10.10 16.66 -4.51
N ARG A 346 -11.39 16.41 -4.74
CA ARG A 346 -12.17 16.92 -5.90
C ARG A 346 -12.27 18.44 -5.96
N ARG A 347 -12.13 19.10 -4.84
CA ARG A 347 -12.03 20.54 -4.62
C ARG A 347 -11.10 20.82 -3.46
N GLU A 348 -10.70 22.04 -3.25
CA GLU A 348 -9.88 22.42 -2.11
C GLU A 348 -10.66 22.20 -0.80
N PRO A 349 -10.14 21.36 0.12
CA PRO A 349 -10.77 21.15 1.42
C PRO A 349 -10.67 22.39 2.30
N ARG A 350 -11.65 22.57 3.19
CA ARG A 350 -11.56 23.57 4.25
C ARG A 350 -10.80 22.99 5.44
N GLY A 351 -10.11 23.87 6.20
CA GLY A 351 -9.40 23.46 7.41
C GLY A 351 -8.28 22.47 7.13
N ILE A 352 -7.44 22.75 6.12
CA ILE A 352 -6.25 21.99 5.82
C ILE A 352 -5.27 22.12 6.97
N LEU A 353 -4.78 20.99 7.46
CA LEU A 353 -3.79 20.89 8.52
C LEU A 353 -2.42 20.50 7.96
N HIS A 354 -2.38 19.63 6.96
CA HIS A 354 -1.15 19.19 6.33
C HIS A 354 -1.42 18.64 4.92
N GLU A 355 -0.36 18.66 4.11
CA GLU A 355 -0.40 18.12 2.74
C GLU A 355 0.90 17.39 2.41
N VAL A 356 0.78 16.27 1.71
CA VAL A 356 1.90 15.48 1.21
C VAL A 356 1.52 14.80 -0.11
N GLU A 357 2.50 14.58 -0.99
CA GLU A 357 2.29 13.75 -2.19
C GLU A 357 2.84 12.35 -1.94
N PHE A 358 2.01 11.33 -2.18
CA PHE A 358 2.44 9.93 -2.22
C PHE A 358 2.39 9.38 -3.64
N ALA A 359 3.35 8.52 -3.97
CA ALA A 359 3.35 7.77 -5.22
C ALA A 359 3.00 6.30 -4.93
N HIS A 360 1.98 5.78 -5.65
CA HIS A 360 1.52 4.40 -5.49
C HIS A 360 1.80 3.60 -6.76
N PRO A 361 2.36 2.37 -6.66
CA PRO A 361 2.62 1.53 -7.80
C PRO A 361 1.32 1.12 -8.50
N GLN A 362 1.35 1.11 -9.83
CA GLN A 362 0.28 0.61 -10.66
C GLN A 362 0.62 -0.80 -11.11
N PHE A 363 -0.25 -1.74 -10.80
CA PHE A 363 -0.08 -3.13 -11.17
C PHE A 363 -0.87 -3.43 -12.43
N ASP A 364 -0.19 -3.53 -13.56
CA ASP A 364 -0.74 -4.12 -14.78
C ASP A 364 -0.07 -5.48 -15.04
N ARG A 365 -0.51 -6.18 -16.09
CA ARG A 365 0.04 -7.50 -16.43
C ARG A 365 1.52 -7.44 -16.79
N ALA A 366 1.96 -6.35 -17.44
CA ALA A 366 3.35 -6.18 -17.82
C ALA A 366 4.24 -6.02 -16.58
N ALA A 367 3.82 -5.20 -15.63
CA ALA A 367 4.51 -5.01 -14.37
C ALA A 367 4.60 -6.31 -13.55
N LEU A 368 3.51 -7.08 -13.47
CA LEU A 368 3.50 -8.36 -12.73
C LEU A 368 4.42 -9.39 -13.40
N ALA A 369 4.38 -9.52 -14.73
CA ALA A 369 5.25 -10.45 -15.45
C ALA A 369 6.74 -10.03 -15.36
N ALA A 370 7.02 -8.74 -15.42
CA ALA A 370 8.36 -8.20 -15.33
C ALA A 370 8.97 -8.35 -13.93
N ARG A 371 8.16 -8.22 -12.88
CA ARG A 371 8.57 -8.40 -11.48
C ARG A 371 9.31 -9.72 -11.24
N ASP A 372 8.77 -10.80 -11.80
CA ASP A 372 9.27 -12.15 -11.58
C ASP A 372 10.55 -12.45 -12.41
N GLN A 373 10.92 -11.53 -13.32
CA GLN A 373 12.13 -11.62 -14.14
C GLN A 373 13.30 -10.82 -13.55
N LEU A 374 13.06 -9.97 -12.56
CA LEU A 374 14.11 -9.19 -11.92
C LEU A 374 14.95 -10.09 -11.04
N THR A 375 16.20 -10.26 -11.41
CA THR A 375 17.19 -11.03 -10.65
C THR A 375 18.24 -10.09 -10.04
N ASP A 376 18.73 -10.47 -8.86
CA ASP A 376 19.82 -9.76 -8.21
C ASP A 376 21.12 -9.97 -9.02
N THR A 377 21.77 -8.88 -9.41
CA THR A 377 22.93 -8.90 -10.28
C THR A 377 24.03 -7.96 -9.80
N HIS A 378 25.26 -8.35 -10.03
CA HIS A 378 26.45 -7.52 -9.75
C HIS A 378 26.50 -6.96 -8.32
N GLY A 379 26.00 -7.74 -7.33
CA GLY A 379 25.97 -7.32 -5.93
C GLY A 379 24.91 -6.28 -5.60
N THR A 380 23.92 -6.11 -6.50
CA THR A 380 22.76 -5.22 -6.33
C THR A 380 21.52 -6.06 -6.09
N TYR A 381 20.77 -5.74 -5.04
CA TYR A 381 19.53 -6.38 -4.63
C TYR A 381 18.40 -5.37 -4.62
N TYR A 382 17.19 -5.81 -4.89
CA TYR A 382 16.02 -4.95 -4.99
C TYR A 382 14.98 -5.28 -3.96
N ALA A 383 14.39 -4.25 -3.36
CA ALA A 383 13.32 -4.39 -2.38
C ALA A 383 12.26 -3.31 -2.57
N GLY A 384 11.00 -3.64 -2.28
CA GLY A 384 9.91 -2.68 -2.38
C GLY A 384 8.55 -3.35 -2.31
N THR A 385 7.50 -2.55 -2.09
CA THR A 385 6.12 -3.04 -2.03
C THR A 385 5.63 -3.56 -3.38
N HIS A 386 6.24 -3.14 -4.48
CA HIS A 386 5.93 -3.58 -5.84
C HIS A 386 6.27 -5.07 -6.10
N PHE A 387 7.05 -5.71 -5.23
CA PHE A 387 7.25 -7.17 -5.23
C PHE A 387 6.07 -7.96 -4.62
N GLY A 388 5.03 -7.29 -4.17
CA GLY A 388 3.78 -7.88 -3.67
C GLY A 388 2.56 -7.17 -4.24
N PHE A 389 1.62 -6.84 -3.38
CA PHE A 389 0.39 -6.13 -3.71
C PHE A 389 0.48 -4.60 -3.47
N GLY A 390 1.63 -4.07 -3.10
CA GLY A 390 1.85 -2.66 -2.81
C GLY A 390 1.64 -2.27 -1.34
N PHE A 391 1.53 -3.22 -0.43
CA PHE A 391 1.22 -2.98 0.98
C PHE A 391 2.44 -3.10 1.90
N HIS A 392 2.25 -2.69 3.14
CA HIS A 392 3.33 -2.55 4.12
C HIS A 392 4.04 -3.87 4.44
N GLU A 393 3.29 -4.96 4.60
CA GLU A 393 3.83 -6.30 4.79
C GLU A 393 4.68 -6.76 3.60
N ASP A 394 4.25 -6.41 2.37
CA ASP A 394 4.99 -6.76 1.16
C ASP A 394 6.37 -6.08 1.13
N GLY A 395 6.41 -4.81 1.55
CA GLY A 395 7.66 -4.07 1.67
C GLY A 395 8.61 -4.71 2.70
N LEU A 396 8.11 -5.02 3.89
CA LEU A 396 8.90 -5.66 4.94
C LEU A 396 9.41 -7.03 4.49
N ARG A 397 8.54 -7.84 3.89
CA ARG A 397 8.88 -9.17 3.34
C ARG A 397 9.95 -9.06 2.27
N SER A 398 9.78 -8.16 1.32
CA SER A 398 10.73 -7.94 0.23
C SER A 398 12.09 -7.48 0.73
N GLY A 399 12.14 -6.52 1.66
CA GLY A 399 13.40 -6.06 2.25
C GLY A 399 14.14 -7.15 3.01
N THR A 400 13.42 -7.92 3.81
CA THR A 400 13.97 -9.06 4.55
C THR A 400 14.47 -10.15 3.59
N ALA A 401 13.72 -10.43 2.52
CA ALA A 401 14.10 -11.41 1.51
C ALA A 401 15.37 -11.00 0.75
N ALA A 402 15.48 -9.75 0.33
CA ALA A 402 16.68 -9.22 -0.32
C ALA A 402 17.92 -9.32 0.57
N ALA A 403 17.78 -9.03 1.87
CA ALA A 403 18.85 -9.19 2.85
C ALA A 403 19.26 -10.67 3.02
N HIS A 404 18.31 -11.59 3.09
CA HIS A 404 18.61 -13.04 3.21
C HIS A 404 19.27 -13.58 1.94
N GLN A 405 18.84 -13.13 0.75
CA GLN A 405 19.49 -13.50 -0.50
C GLN A 405 20.96 -13.04 -0.52
N LEU A 406 21.19 -11.77 -0.14
CA LEU A 406 22.55 -11.23 -0.02
C LEU A 406 23.42 -12.08 0.91
N ILE A 407 22.91 -12.49 2.08
CA ILE A 407 23.63 -13.34 3.03
C ILE A 407 23.93 -14.72 2.42
N ALA A 408 22.98 -15.31 1.70
CA ALA A 408 23.16 -16.60 1.05
C ALA A 408 24.23 -16.54 -0.04
N ASP A 409 24.23 -15.51 -0.89
CA ASP A 409 25.24 -15.33 -1.93
C ASP A 409 26.65 -15.17 -1.35
N LEU A 410 26.78 -14.42 -0.24
CA LEU A 410 28.05 -14.29 0.46
C LEU A 410 28.56 -15.63 1.05
N ALA A 411 27.66 -16.50 1.46
CA ALA A 411 28.05 -17.83 1.97
C ALA A 411 28.57 -18.70 0.83
N VAL A 412 27.97 -18.64 -0.35
CA VAL A 412 28.45 -19.36 -1.55
C VAL A 412 29.81 -18.83 -2.00
N GLU A 413 29.97 -17.48 -2.09
CA GLU A 413 31.27 -16.86 -2.47
C GLU A 413 32.44 -17.24 -1.55
N ARG A 414 32.17 -17.45 -0.26
CA ARG A 414 33.20 -17.88 0.72
C ARG A 414 33.56 -19.35 0.61
N SER A 415 32.69 -20.15 0.00
CA SER A 415 32.85 -21.60 -0.13
C SER A 415 33.48 -22.00 -1.47
N ALA A 416 33.55 -21.08 -2.44
CA ALA A 416 34.17 -21.22 -3.76
C ALA A 416 35.60 -20.69 -3.76
#